data_2b9c4dc503cc336ff799cf6d54781a19
#
_entry.id   2b9c4dc503cc336ff799cf6d54781a19
#
_cell.length_a   1.000
_cell.length_b   1.000
_cell.length_c   1.000
_cell.angle_alpha   90.00
_cell.angle_beta   90.00
_cell.angle_gamma   90.00
#
_symmetry.space_group_name_H-M   'P 1'
#
loop_
_entity.id
_entity.type
_entity.pdbx_description
1 polymer ?
#
loop_
_entity_poly.entity_id
_entity_poly.type
_entity_poly.pdbx_seq_one_letter_code
_entity_poly.pdbx_strand_id
1 'polypeptide(L)'
;RVRSSAASDVYKRQVMKRINEIVVVEGKTDSQLLKELYDVDTIETHGLGLDDKTLELIKEASKTRGVIVLTDPDYPGLRIRNQVEKYVQNCKHAFVDRKDAIGKKKLGIAEANKEAVKKAIENVVTFSNQEESISWKEFLELDIIGDKKKRLKVYDLFHLGYGNAKTLFKRLNMVGISREMIEKELENEGYSD
;
A
#
# COMPACT_ATOMS: atom_id res chain seq x y z
N ARG A 1 21.99 30.06 -22.23
CA ARG A 1 21.69 28.61 -22.42
C ARG A 1 20.96 28.01 -21.21
N VAL A 2 19.70 28.37 -20.96
CA VAL A 2 18.85 27.76 -19.92
C VAL A 2 17.58 27.14 -20.52
N ARG A 3 17.53 26.85 -21.82
CA ARG A 3 16.32 26.33 -22.48
C ARG A 3 16.25 24.81 -22.64
N SER A 4 17.22 24.04 -22.10
CA SER A 4 17.28 22.58 -22.30
C SER A 4 16.58 21.76 -21.20
N SER A 5 16.43 22.27 -19.98
CA SER A 5 15.86 21.46 -18.88
C SER A 5 14.32 21.39 -18.93
N ALA A 6 13.63 22.50 -19.16
CA ALA A 6 12.17 22.52 -19.15
C ALA A 6 11.55 21.68 -20.30
N ALA A 7 12.13 21.72 -21.50
CA ALA A 7 11.66 20.91 -22.62
C ALA A 7 11.92 19.40 -22.38
N SER A 8 13.07 19.06 -21.79
CA SER A 8 13.39 17.69 -21.39
C SER A 8 12.45 17.18 -20.30
N ASP A 9 12.09 18.02 -19.33
CA ASP A 9 11.18 17.66 -18.23
C ASP A 9 9.74 17.49 -18.74
N VAL A 10 9.29 18.34 -19.66
CA VAL A 10 7.98 18.18 -20.32
C VAL A 10 7.95 16.91 -21.16
N TYR A 11 9.00 16.60 -21.92
CA TYR A 11 9.06 15.39 -22.73
C TYR A 11 9.11 14.11 -21.87
N LYS A 12 9.87 14.12 -20.76
CA LYS A 12 9.89 13.01 -19.79
C LYS A 12 8.50 12.75 -19.20
N ARG A 13 7.76 13.79 -18.84
CA ARG A 13 6.39 13.64 -18.32
C ARG A 13 5.42 13.06 -19.34
N GLN A 14 5.58 13.36 -20.63
CA GLN A 14 4.73 12.80 -21.68
C GLN A 14 4.94 11.30 -21.93
N VAL A 15 6.08 10.73 -21.52
CA VAL A 15 6.42 9.31 -21.67
C VAL A 15 6.15 8.52 -20.38
N MET A 16 6.00 9.19 -19.22
CA MET A 16 5.77 8.54 -17.94
C MET A 16 4.31 8.17 -17.78
N LYS A 17 4.06 6.96 -17.25
CA LYS A 17 2.69 6.51 -16.90
C LYS A 17 2.09 7.47 -15.86
N ARG A 18 0.92 8.03 -16.17
CA ARG A 18 0.17 8.90 -15.25
C ARG A 18 -0.56 8.05 -14.21
N ILE A 19 -0.46 8.44 -12.94
CA ILE A 19 -1.31 7.98 -11.85
C ILE A 19 -2.33 9.08 -11.57
N ASN A 20 -3.61 8.77 -11.73
CA ASN A 20 -4.68 9.75 -11.54
C ASN A 20 -4.94 10.06 -10.08
N GLU A 21 -4.84 9.07 -9.22
CA GLU A 21 -4.97 9.22 -7.78
C GLU A 21 -3.83 10.05 -7.21
N ILE A 22 -4.08 10.66 -6.06
CA ILE A 22 -3.03 11.31 -5.28
C ILE A 22 -2.39 10.28 -4.36
N VAL A 23 -1.06 10.18 -4.39
CA VAL A 23 -0.34 9.22 -3.54
C VAL A 23 0.08 9.90 -2.25
N VAL A 24 -0.40 9.36 -1.12
CA VAL A 24 -0.02 9.79 0.23
C VAL A 24 1.23 9.04 0.63
N VAL A 25 2.30 9.77 0.97
CA VAL A 25 3.62 9.26 1.36
C VAL A 25 4.08 9.88 2.68
N GLU A 26 5.11 9.29 3.30
CA GLU A 26 5.63 9.81 4.57
C GLU A 26 6.43 11.10 4.40
N GLY A 27 7.27 11.18 3.38
CA GLY A 27 8.20 12.28 3.24
C GLY A 27 8.59 12.63 1.81
N LYS A 28 9.42 13.66 1.73
CA LYS A 28 9.88 14.24 0.46
C LYS A 28 10.69 13.27 -0.39
N THR A 29 11.47 12.39 0.23
CA THR A 29 12.29 11.39 -0.48
C THR A 29 11.42 10.37 -1.21
N ASP A 30 10.33 9.92 -0.59
CA ASP A 30 9.37 8.99 -1.19
C ASP A 30 8.63 9.66 -2.35
N SER A 31 8.24 10.92 -2.13
CA SER A 31 7.63 11.78 -3.14
C SER A 31 8.54 11.93 -4.38
N GLN A 32 9.84 12.16 -4.16
CA GLN A 32 10.82 12.26 -5.25
C GLN A 32 10.97 10.95 -6.01
N LEU A 33 11.10 9.82 -5.31
CA LEU A 33 11.19 8.51 -5.93
C LEU A 33 9.97 8.20 -6.81
N LEU A 34 8.76 8.49 -6.32
CA LEU A 34 7.55 8.28 -7.11
C LEU A 34 7.52 9.17 -8.36
N LYS A 35 7.91 10.43 -8.25
CA LYS A 35 7.99 11.38 -9.39
C LYS A 35 9.09 11.05 -10.39
N GLU A 36 10.09 10.25 -10.01
CA GLU A 36 11.05 9.67 -10.95
C GLU A 36 10.46 8.50 -11.76
N LEU A 37 9.47 7.79 -11.21
CA LEU A 37 8.88 6.59 -11.80
C LEU A 37 7.59 6.88 -12.58
N TYR A 38 6.83 7.89 -12.14
CA TYR A 38 5.48 8.20 -12.62
C TYR A 38 5.25 9.70 -12.75
N ASP A 39 4.34 10.07 -13.65
CA ASP A 39 3.69 11.37 -13.59
C ASP A 39 2.60 11.31 -12.51
N VAL A 40 2.88 11.81 -11.30
CA VAL A 40 2.06 11.63 -10.10
C VAL A 40 2.08 12.87 -9.20
N ASP A 41 0.95 13.14 -8.57
CA ASP A 41 0.84 14.10 -7.48
C ASP A 41 0.87 13.38 -6.12
N THR A 42 1.56 13.99 -5.16
CA THR A 42 1.78 13.40 -3.84
C THR A 42 1.36 14.34 -2.72
N ILE A 43 0.89 13.77 -1.61
CA ILE A 43 0.71 14.47 -0.33
C ILE A 43 1.69 13.84 0.67
N GLU A 44 2.53 14.67 1.29
CA GLU A 44 3.49 14.25 2.30
C GLU A 44 2.90 14.43 3.70
N THR A 45 3.04 13.40 4.56
CA THR A 45 2.48 13.42 5.92
C THR A 45 3.45 13.95 6.97
N HIS A 46 4.72 14.18 6.58
CA HIS A 46 5.79 14.69 7.45
C HIS A 46 6.00 13.90 8.76
N GLY A 47 5.83 12.58 8.71
CA GLY A 47 6.03 11.66 9.83
C GLY A 47 4.77 11.42 10.66
N LEU A 48 4.93 11.09 11.96
CA LEU A 48 3.88 10.60 12.86
C LEU A 48 2.73 11.58 13.15
N GLY A 49 2.85 12.81 12.76
CA GLY A 49 1.87 13.86 13.02
C GLY A 49 1.06 14.22 11.79
N LEU A 50 0.19 13.32 11.31
CA LEU A 50 -0.88 13.75 10.42
C LEU A 50 -1.69 14.83 11.13
N ASP A 51 -1.46 16.08 10.75
CA ASP A 51 -2.25 17.20 11.26
C ASP A 51 -3.63 17.23 10.59
N ASP A 52 -4.57 17.92 11.22
CA ASP A 52 -5.95 18.00 10.72
C ASP A 52 -6.02 18.61 9.32
N LYS A 53 -5.11 19.52 8.98
CA LYS A 53 -5.06 20.16 7.65
C LYS A 53 -4.66 19.14 6.58
N THR A 54 -3.66 18.32 6.85
CA THR A 54 -3.23 17.26 5.94
C THR A 54 -4.32 16.20 5.79
N LEU A 55 -5.02 15.83 6.86
CA LEU A 55 -6.16 14.90 6.80
C LEU A 55 -7.32 15.45 5.95
N GLU A 56 -7.68 16.73 6.12
CA GLU A 56 -8.72 17.35 5.28
C GLU A 56 -8.29 17.43 3.81
N LEU A 57 -7.02 17.73 3.52
CA LEU A 57 -6.50 17.72 2.15
C LEU A 57 -6.60 16.32 1.52
N ILE A 58 -6.23 15.25 2.25
CA ILE A 58 -6.36 13.87 1.80
C ILE A 58 -7.82 13.51 1.54
N LYS A 59 -8.72 13.93 2.42
CA LYS A 59 -10.16 13.70 2.31
C LYS A 59 -10.76 14.39 1.07
N GLU A 60 -10.40 15.64 0.82
CA GLU A 60 -10.85 16.34 -0.40
C GLU A 60 -10.27 15.70 -1.67
N ALA A 61 -9.00 15.31 -1.66
CA ALA A 61 -8.37 14.57 -2.75
C ALA A 61 -9.11 13.25 -3.05
N SER A 62 -9.54 12.54 -2.00
CA SER A 62 -10.26 11.27 -2.16
C SER A 62 -11.60 11.39 -2.86
N LYS A 63 -12.30 12.52 -2.68
CA LYS A 63 -13.61 12.79 -3.31
C LYS A 63 -13.51 13.07 -4.81
N THR A 64 -12.38 13.57 -5.26
CA THR A 64 -12.19 14.04 -6.64
C THR A 64 -11.38 13.06 -7.49
N ARG A 65 -10.24 12.63 -7.01
CA ARG A 65 -9.27 11.81 -7.76
C ARG A 65 -9.07 10.42 -7.19
N GLY A 66 -9.45 10.20 -5.94
CA GLY A 66 -9.05 9.02 -5.19
C GLY A 66 -7.66 9.17 -4.57
N VAL A 67 -7.36 8.30 -3.61
CA VAL A 67 -6.12 8.32 -2.84
C VAL A 67 -5.50 6.92 -2.79
N ILE A 68 -4.20 6.86 -3.01
CA ILE A 68 -3.37 5.67 -2.74
C ILE A 68 -2.46 5.98 -1.55
N VAL A 69 -2.47 5.15 -0.53
CA VAL A 69 -1.56 5.27 0.62
C VAL A 69 -0.36 4.36 0.41
N LEU A 70 0.82 4.95 0.32
CA LEU A 70 2.11 4.26 0.21
C LEU A 70 3.02 4.76 1.32
N THR A 71 3.20 3.97 2.37
CA THR A 71 4.02 4.29 3.55
C THR A 71 5.01 3.16 3.80
N ASP A 72 6.03 3.46 4.59
CA ASP A 72 7.06 2.50 4.99
C ASP A 72 6.46 1.24 5.62
N PRO A 73 7.07 0.06 5.42
CA PRO A 73 6.62 -1.19 6.01
C PRO A 73 7.05 -1.32 7.49
N ASP A 74 6.77 -0.28 8.28
CA ASP A 74 7.10 -0.18 9.69
C ASP A 74 5.91 0.26 10.55
N TYR A 75 6.12 0.46 11.86
CA TYR A 75 5.06 0.85 12.78
C TYR A 75 4.56 2.29 12.55
N PRO A 76 5.42 3.29 12.35
CA PRO A 76 5.00 4.63 11.93
C PRO A 76 4.12 4.64 10.70
N GLY A 77 4.56 3.98 9.60
CA GLY A 77 3.80 3.89 8.37
C GLY A 77 2.43 3.22 8.55
N LEU A 78 2.36 2.17 9.39
CA LEU A 78 1.08 1.54 9.73
C LEU A 78 0.14 2.50 10.48
N ARG A 79 0.66 3.35 11.37
CA ARG A 79 -0.16 4.35 12.07
C ARG A 79 -0.75 5.38 11.11
N ILE A 80 0.04 5.88 10.16
CA ILE A 80 -0.43 6.81 9.12
C ILE A 80 -1.55 6.15 8.31
N ARG A 81 -1.37 4.92 7.84
CA ARG A 81 -2.41 4.16 7.13
C ARG A 81 -3.72 4.10 7.92
N ASN A 82 -3.64 3.67 9.18
CA ASN A 82 -4.80 3.53 10.04
C ASN A 82 -5.50 4.89 10.31
N GLN A 83 -4.76 5.99 10.34
CA GLN A 83 -5.35 7.32 10.46
C GLN A 83 -6.08 7.70 9.17
N VAL A 84 -5.45 7.55 8.01
CA VAL A 84 -6.09 7.85 6.72
C VAL A 84 -7.36 7.02 6.53
N GLU A 85 -7.31 5.71 6.80
CA GLU A 85 -8.47 4.80 6.71
C GLU A 85 -9.69 5.26 7.52
N LYS A 86 -9.48 5.90 8.68
CA LYS A 86 -10.60 6.40 9.51
C LYS A 86 -11.34 7.58 8.89
N TYR A 87 -10.64 8.37 8.07
CA TYR A 87 -11.18 9.61 7.50
C TYR A 87 -11.55 9.49 6.03
N VAL A 88 -10.95 8.52 5.32
CA VAL A 88 -11.12 8.33 3.88
C VAL A 88 -11.69 6.95 3.61
N GLN A 89 -12.94 6.91 3.14
CA GLN A 89 -13.56 5.67 2.69
C GLN A 89 -13.00 5.23 1.34
N ASN A 90 -12.90 3.92 1.13
CA ASN A 90 -12.44 3.32 -0.13
C ASN A 90 -11.06 3.82 -0.59
N CYS A 91 -10.17 4.19 0.34
CA CYS A 91 -8.81 4.51 -0.04
C CYS A 91 -8.06 3.26 -0.50
N LYS A 92 -7.21 3.44 -1.50
CA LYS A 92 -6.35 2.38 -2.02
C LYS A 92 -5.07 2.31 -1.20
N HIS A 93 -4.53 1.11 -1.03
CA HIS A 93 -3.28 0.88 -0.32
C HIS A 93 -2.29 0.16 -1.22
N ALA A 94 -1.10 0.73 -1.33
CA ALA A 94 0.06 0.09 -1.94
C ALA A 94 1.01 -0.40 -0.84
N PHE A 95 1.54 -1.61 -0.98
CA PHE A 95 2.44 -2.21 0.01
C PHE A 95 3.75 -2.64 -0.66
N VAL A 96 4.85 -2.12 -0.17
CA VAL A 96 6.19 -2.62 -0.49
C VAL A 96 6.57 -3.66 0.55
N ASP A 97 7.09 -4.80 0.11
CA ASP A 97 7.57 -5.82 1.02
C ASP A 97 8.74 -5.30 1.86
N ARG A 98 8.75 -5.65 3.14
CA ARG A 98 9.80 -5.24 4.05
C ARG A 98 11.20 -5.62 3.57
N LYS A 99 11.35 -6.81 2.95
CA LYS A 99 12.63 -7.27 2.39
C LYS A 99 13.15 -6.36 1.27
N ASP A 100 12.25 -5.77 0.49
CA ASP A 100 12.55 -4.92 -0.66
C ASP A 100 12.70 -3.43 -0.28
N ALA A 101 12.28 -3.06 0.95
CA ALA A 101 12.43 -1.73 1.53
C ALA A 101 13.64 -1.59 2.47
N ILE A 102 14.46 -2.64 2.61
CA ILE A 102 15.68 -2.60 3.43
C ILE A 102 16.82 -2.01 2.59
N GLY A 103 17.16 -0.77 2.88
CA GLY A 103 18.36 -0.13 2.34
C GLY A 103 19.61 -0.43 3.17
N LYS A 104 20.74 0.14 2.76
CA LYS A 104 22.02 -0.04 3.48
C LYS A 104 22.01 0.51 4.90
N LYS A 105 21.19 1.52 5.19
CA LYS A 105 21.18 2.23 6.49
C LYS A 105 19.80 2.35 7.12
N LYS A 106 18.74 2.27 6.33
CA LYS A 106 17.36 2.50 6.80
C LYS A 106 16.39 1.54 6.12
N LEU A 107 15.26 1.33 6.78
CA LEU A 107 14.08 0.70 6.20
C LEU A 107 13.17 1.84 5.71
N GLY A 108 12.74 1.80 4.45
CA GLY A 108 11.84 2.82 3.93
C GLY A 108 11.61 2.72 2.42
N ILE A 109 10.55 3.35 1.94
CA ILE A 109 10.19 3.40 0.51
C ILE A 109 11.29 4.05 -0.32
N ALA A 110 11.92 5.11 0.20
CA ALA A 110 13.02 5.81 -0.48
C ALA A 110 14.26 4.92 -0.73
N GLU A 111 14.44 3.89 0.06
CA GLU A 111 15.53 2.92 -0.08
C GLU A 111 15.11 1.67 -0.87
N ALA A 112 13.84 1.55 -1.19
CA ALA A 112 13.28 0.38 -1.87
C ALA A 112 13.78 0.26 -3.32
N ASN A 113 13.84 -0.98 -3.79
CA ASN A 113 14.04 -1.23 -5.20
C ASN A 113 12.90 -0.61 -6.02
N LYS A 114 13.24 0.12 -7.08
CA LYS A 114 12.27 0.78 -7.97
C LYS A 114 11.21 -0.17 -8.53
N GLU A 115 11.59 -1.40 -8.83
CA GLU A 115 10.66 -2.42 -9.33
C GLU A 115 9.67 -2.87 -8.24
N ALA A 116 10.09 -2.94 -6.97
CA ALA A 116 9.20 -3.25 -5.86
C ALA A 116 8.17 -2.14 -5.64
N VAL A 117 8.56 -0.88 -5.79
CA VAL A 117 7.63 0.27 -5.72
C VAL A 117 6.64 0.23 -6.88
N LYS A 118 7.10 -0.07 -8.10
CA LYS A 118 6.19 -0.24 -9.26
C LYS A 118 5.20 -1.37 -9.04
N LYS A 119 5.67 -2.54 -8.58
CA LYS A 119 4.82 -3.68 -8.24
C LYS A 119 3.78 -3.32 -7.19
N ALA A 120 4.16 -2.56 -6.15
CA ALA A 120 3.23 -2.10 -5.12
C ALA A 120 2.14 -1.17 -5.67
N ILE A 121 2.49 -0.26 -6.57
CA ILE A 121 1.53 0.64 -7.23
C ILE A 121 0.63 -0.10 -8.24
N GLU A 122 1.13 -1.15 -8.89
CA GLU A 122 0.34 -1.96 -9.82
C GLU A 122 -0.65 -2.90 -9.09
N ASN A 123 -0.32 -3.31 -7.87
CA ASN A 123 -1.10 -4.22 -7.05
C ASN A 123 -1.78 -3.52 -5.85
N VAL A 124 -2.30 -2.31 -6.08
CA VAL A 124 -3.05 -1.60 -5.03
C VAL A 124 -4.31 -2.36 -4.65
N VAL A 125 -4.61 -2.41 -3.36
CA VAL A 125 -5.84 -2.97 -2.82
C VAL A 125 -6.73 -1.86 -2.29
N THR A 126 -8.05 -1.97 -2.50
CA THR A 126 -9.02 -1.02 -1.97
C THR A 126 -9.58 -1.56 -0.67
N PHE A 127 -9.40 -0.84 0.42
CA PHE A 127 -10.02 -1.15 1.69
C PHE A 127 -11.39 -0.49 1.76
N SER A 128 -12.41 -1.30 1.97
CA SER A 128 -13.78 -0.85 2.12
C SER A 128 -14.42 -1.45 3.36
N ASN A 129 -15.39 -0.76 3.93
CA ASN A 129 -16.22 -1.31 4.99
C ASN A 129 -17.32 -2.16 4.34
N GLN A 130 -17.00 -3.41 4.00
CA GLN A 130 -17.94 -4.39 3.49
C GLN A 130 -18.46 -5.30 4.62
N GLU A 131 -19.45 -6.11 4.30
CA GLU A 131 -19.88 -7.21 5.15
C GLU A 131 -18.72 -8.19 5.39
N GLU A 132 -18.76 -8.92 6.50
CA GLU A 132 -17.72 -9.87 6.87
C GLU A 132 -17.61 -10.97 5.80
N SER A 133 -16.49 -11.00 5.07
CA SER A 133 -16.25 -11.97 3.99
C SER A 133 -15.69 -13.30 4.49
N ILE A 134 -15.06 -13.29 5.65
CA ILE A 134 -14.58 -14.46 6.38
C ILE A 134 -14.81 -14.26 7.86
N SER A 135 -15.47 -15.22 8.53
CA SER A 135 -15.67 -15.19 9.97
C SER A 135 -14.39 -15.53 10.74
N TRP A 136 -14.30 -15.10 12.01
CA TRP A 136 -13.16 -15.46 12.85
C TRP A 136 -13.00 -16.98 13.01
N LYS A 137 -14.10 -17.73 13.04
CA LYS A 137 -14.08 -19.19 13.12
C LYS A 137 -13.43 -19.81 11.88
N GLU A 138 -13.86 -19.44 10.68
CA GLU A 138 -13.28 -19.90 9.42
C GLU A 138 -11.80 -19.55 9.30
N PHE A 139 -11.42 -18.33 9.75
CA PHE A 139 -10.03 -17.91 9.77
C PHE A 139 -9.16 -18.74 10.72
N LEU A 140 -9.71 -19.21 11.85
CA LEU A 140 -9.03 -20.14 12.76
C LEU A 140 -8.81 -21.53 12.11
N GLU A 141 -9.80 -22.02 11.38
CA GLU A 141 -9.74 -23.32 10.69
C GLU A 141 -8.71 -23.38 9.56
N LEU A 142 -8.26 -22.22 9.05
CA LEU A 142 -7.20 -22.12 8.03
C LEU A 142 -5.78 -22.32 8.58
N ASP A 143 -5.60 -22.50 9.88
CA ASP A 143 -4.30 -22.69 10.57
C ASP A 143 -3.26 -21.58 10.33
N ILE A 144 -3.72 -20.41 9.92
CA ILE A 144 -2.86 -19.25 9.59
C ILE A 144 -2.23 -18.62 10.84
N ILE A 145 -2.89 -18.77 12.02
CA ILE A 145 -2.44 -18.13 13.27
C ILE A 145 -1.16 -18.79 13.77
N GLY A 146 -1.14 -20.12 13.81
CA GLY A 146 0.00 -20.93 14.26
C GLY A 146 1.15 -20.95 13.25
N ASP A 147 0.84 -20.93 11.96
CA ASP A 147 1.82 -21.00 10.89
C ASP A 147 2.19 -19.60 10.35
N LYS A 148 3.38 -19.13 10.77
CA LYS A 148 3.91 -17.86 10.29
C LYS A 148 4.19 -17.88 8.78
N LYS A 149 4.62 -19.00 8.21
CA LYS A 149 4.95 -19.09 6.78
C LYS A 149 3.68 -19.01 5.94
N LYS A 150 2.65 -19.81 6.29
CA LYS A 150 1.34 -19.79 5.65
C LYS A 150 0.72 -18.38 5.74
N ARG A 151 0.79 -17.74 6.90
CA ARG A 151 0.33 -16.36 7.10
C ARG A 151 1.02 -15.34 6.18
N LEU A 152 2.34 -15.37 6.09
CA LEU A 152 3.11 -14.47 5.22
C LEU A 152 2.78 -14.71 3.75
N LYS A 153 2.57 -15.97 3.36
CA LYS A 153 2.16 -16.33 2.01
C LYS A 153 0.80 -15.73 1.65
N VAL A 154 -0.19 -15.78 2.55
CA VAL A 154 -1.50 -15.15 2.34
C VAL A 154 -1.38 -13.64 2.19
N TYR A 155 -0.54 -12.98 2.98
CA TYR A 155 -0.26 -11.56 2.80
C TYR A 155 0.29 -11.23 1.40
N ASP A 156 1.20 -12.07 0.90
CA ASP A 156 1.84 -11.88 -0.42
C ASP A 156 0.85 -12.14 -1.56
N LEU A 157 0.10 -13.23 -1.50
CA LEU A 157 -0.88 -13.62 -2.52
C LEU A 157 -1.96 -12.54 -2.76
N PHE A 158 -2.44 -11.92 -1.70
CA PHE A 158 -3.48 -10.90 -1.78
C PHE A 158 -2.97 -9.45 -1.68
N HIS A 159 -1.65 -9.25 -1.77
CA HIS A 159 -0.99 -7.94 -1.72
C HIS A 159 -1.39 -7.10 -0.50
N LEU A 160 -1.58 -7.75 0.64
CA LEU A 160 -2.08 -7.12 1.87
C LEU A 160 -0.98 -6.53 2.76
N GLY A 161 0.26 -6.51 2.29
CA GLY A 161 1.41 -6.00 3.03
C GLY A 161 1.90 -6.99 4.09
N TYR A 162 2.16 -6.51 5.31
CA TYR A 162 2.69 -7.32 6.41
C TYR A 162 1.96 -7.01 7.72
N GLY A 163 1.84 -8.00 8.59
CA GLY A 163 1.25 -7.83 9.92
C GLY A 163 1.11 -9.14 10.71
N ASN A 164 0.44 -9.04 11.85
CA ASN A 164 0.07 -10.22 12.64
C ASN A 164 -1.25 -10.84 12.11
N ALA A 165 -1.69 -11.94 12.73
CA ALA A 165 -2.90 -12.65 12.32
C ALA A 165 -4.18 -11.78 12.42
N LYS A 166 -4.30 -10.95 13.46
CA LYS A 166 -5.46 -10.04 13.61
C LYS A 166 -5.49 -8.96 12.52
N THR A 167 -4.31 -8.45 12.14
CA THR A 167 -4.19 -7.49 11.03
C THR A 167 -4.55 -8.14 9.71
N LEU A 168 -4.12 -9.39 9.48
CA LEU A 168 -4.49 -10.14 8.27
C LEU A 168 -6.00 -10.35 8.20
N PHE A 169 -6.61 -10.87 9.26
CA PHE A 169 -8.05 -11.08 9.34
C PHE A 169 -8.85 -9.78 9.01
N LYS A 170 -8.45 -8.67 9.63
CA LYS A 170 -9.06 -7.37 9.33
C LYS A 170 -8.96 -7.01 7.85
N ARG A 171 -7.75 -7.12 7.27
CA ARG A 171 -7.51 -6.74 5.87
C ARG A 171 -8.22 -7.66 4.87
N LEU A 172 -8.28 -8.96 5.13
CA LEU A 172 -9.06 -9.90 4.31
C LEU A 172 -10.52 -9.45 4.22
N ASN A 173 -11.14 -9.14 5.35
CA ASN A 173 -12.51 -8.63 5.38
C ASN A 173 -12.64 -7.27 4.68
N MET A 174 -11.68 -6.37 4.82
CA MET A 174 -11.69 -5.05 4.17
C MET A 174 -11.61 -5.11 2.65
N VAL A 175 -11.03 -6.17 2.08
CA VAL A 175 -10.95 -6.39 0.63
C VAL A 175 -11.94 -7.44 0.12
N GLY A 176 -12.76 -8.02 1.00
CA GLY A 176 -13.78 -8.99 0.63
C GLY A 176 -13.24 -10.37 0.24
N ILE A 177 -12.11 -10.79 0.82
CA ILE A 177 -11.52 -12.12 0.55
C ILE A 177 -12.20 -13.16 1.42
N SER A 178 -12.83 -14.17 0.77
CA SER A 178 -13.48 -15.29 1.46
C SER A 178 -12.49 -16.43 1.76
N ARG A 179 -12.95 -17.38 2.60
CA ARG A 179 -12.23 -18.62 2.90
C ARG A 179 -11.86 -19.39 1.64
N GLU A 180 -12.81 -19.59 0.74
CA GLU A 180 -12.64 -20.36 -0.50
C GLU A 180 -11.57 -19.74 -1.42
N MET A 181 -11.51 -18.42 -1.46
CA MET A 181 -10.48 -17.71 -2.22
C MET A 181 -9.08 -17.98 -1.64
N ILE A 182 -8.96 -17.99 -0.31
CA ILE A 182 -7.69 -18.25 0.38
C ILE A 182 -7.24 -19.69 0.15
N GLU A 183 -8.13 -20.66 0.35
CA GLU A 183 -7.84 -22.09 0.15
C GLU A 183 -7.38 -22.36 -1.28
N LYS A 184 -8.12 -21.86 -2.28
CA LYS A 184 -7.77 -21.99 -3.69
C LYS A 184 -6.39 -21.43 -4.04
N GLU A 185 -6.05 -20.24 -3.55
CA GLU A 185 -4.75 -19.66 -3.84
C GLU A 185 -3.61 -20.37 -3.09
N LEU A 186 -3.87 -20.87 -1.89
CA LEU A 186 -2.90 -21.69 -1.15
C LEU A 186 -2.66 -23.05 -1.84
N GLU A 187 -3.70 -23.72 -2.35
CA GLU A 187 -3.58 -24.96 -3.12
C GLU A 187 -2.74 -24.74 -4.39
N ASN A 188 -2.98 -23.67 -5.14
CA ASN A 188 -2.21 -23.31 -6.34
C ASN A 188 -0.71 -23.17 -6.04
N GLU A 189 -0.35 -22.83 -4.82
CA GLU A 189 1.03 -22.63 -4.34
C GLU A 189 1.59 -23.87 -3.60
N GLY A 190 0.86 -25.00 -3.63
CA GLY A 190 1.30 -26.26 -3.05
C GLY A 190 1.10 -26.41 -1.53
N TYR A 191 0.28 -25.55 -0.92
CA TYR A 191 -0.21 -25.73 0.44
C TYR A 191 -1.49 -26.56 0.39
N SER A 192 -1.37 -27.86 0.17
CA SER A 192 -2.49 -28.82 0.36
C SER A 192 -2.45 -29.31 1.81
N ASP A 193 -3.62 -29.48 2.44
CA ASP A 193 -3.77 -30.10 3.77
C ASP A 193 -3.33 -31.58 3.78
#